data_d3d4d53dfa4a28dc5e8b828ca7b89d81
#
_entry.id   d3d4d53dfa4a28dc5e8b828ca7b89d81
#
_cell.length_a   1.000
_cell.length_b   1.000
_cell.length_c   1.000
_cell.angle_alpha   90.00
_cell.angle_beta   90.00
_cell.angle_gamma   90.00
#
_symmetry.space_group_name_H-M   'P 1'
#
loop_
_entity.id
_entity.type
_entity.pdbx_description
1 polymer ?
#
loop_
_entity_poly.entity_id
_entity_poly.type
_entity_poly.pdbx_seq_one_letter_code
_entity_poly.pdbx_strand_id
1 'polypeptide(L)'
;FSEKTANGWKIITKLRNKCGSYTVTDTYQGTERGVLVTSVLHRVSGGREVPRFGKCFRLDAAFDAVHYLGRCGESYCDMKDQFPIRAVDCAVADMVEPNLRPQESGNRTDCTVAAVSDGKTRVVFEAVGHPFELGIKPYTDRELLAMKHREDETRTGTYVTVQAFQQGIGTGACGPGVMPEYRYKLDSDYTLQFLVRIEDEPAR
;
A
#
# COMPACT_ATOMS: atom_id res chain seq x y z
N PHE A 1 -9.12 19.70 -5.74
CA PHE A 1 -9.80 20.56 -4.75
C PHE A 1 -9.39 20.11 -3.35
N SER A 2 -9.04 21.04 -2.49
CA SER A 2 -8.74 20.79 -1.08
C SER A 2 -9.53 21.75 -0.19
N GLU A 3 -10.01 21.26 0.93
CA GLU A 3 -10.80 21.99 1.92
C GLU A 3 -10.31 21.68 3.32
N LYS A 4 -10.12 22.72 4.15
CA LYS A 4 -9.83 22.56 5.57
C LYS A 4 -11.13 22.26 6.30
N THR A 5 -11.14 21.17 7.07
CA THR A 5 -12.26 20.81 7.96
C THR A 5 -11.97 21.26 9.40
N ALA A 6 -12.91 21.07 10.31
CA ALA A 6 -12.72 21.47 11.72
C ALA A 6 -11.47 20.83 12.35
N ASN A 7 -11.19 19.54 12.05
CA ASN A 7 -10.10 18.77 12.65
C ASN A 7 -9.15 18.17 11.61
N GLY A 8 -9.04 18.75 10.39
CA GLY A 8 -8.17 18.18 9.38
C GLY A 8 -8.39 18.75 7.98
N TRP A 9 -8.26 17.87 6.98
CA TRP A 9 -8.32 18.19 5.56
C TRP A 9 -9.15 17.19 4.78
N LYS A 10 -9.88 17.69 3.77
CA LYS A 10 -10.52 16.88 2.74
C LYS A 10 -9.94 17.26 1.38
N ILE A 11 -9.51 16.25 0.63
CA ILE A 11 -8.92 16.41 -0.71
C ILE A 11 -9.74 15.61 -1.69
N ILE A 12 -10.17 16.23 -2.78
CA ILE A 12 -10.88 15.56 -3.87
C ILE A 12 -10.00 15.59 -5.11
N THR A 13 -9.59 14.42 -5.57
CA THR A 13 -8.76 14.22 -6.75
C THR A 13 -9.59 13.58 -7.85
N LYS A 14 -9.64 14.23 -9.01
CA LYS A 14 -10.26 13.68 -10.22
C LYS A 14 -9.18 13.05 -11.08
N LEU A 15 -9.32 11.76 -11.35
CA LEU A 15 -8.40 10.98 -12.17
C LEU A 15 -9.09 10.64 -13.50
N ARG A 16 -8.36 10.80 -14.59
CA ARG A 16 -8.80 10.40 -15.92
C ARG A 16 -7.67 9.73 -16.68
N ASN A 17 -7.95 8.57 -17.21
CA ASN A 17 -7.04 7.84 -18.08
C ASN A 17 -7.83 7.18 -19.23
N LYS A 18 -7.15 6.40 -20.07
CA LYS A 18 -7.79 5.69 -21.20
C LYS A 18 -8.82 4.64 -20.77
N CYS A 19 -8.79 4.19 -19.51
CA CYS A 19 -9.71 3.18 -18.98
C CYS A 19 -10.98 3.81 -18.41
N GLY A 20 -10.92 5.07 -17.94
CA GLY A 20 -12.10 5.71 -17.34
C GLY A 20 -11.81 6.99 -16.57
N SER A 21 -12.83 7.47 -15.89
CA SER A 21 -12.78 8.63 -15.00
C SER A 21 -13.19 8.20 -13.59
N TYR A 22 -12.42 8.64 -12.60
CA TYR A 22 -12.57 8.27 -11.21
C TYR A 22 -12.45 9.51 -10.33
N THR A 23 -13.03 9.46 -9.15
CA THR A 23 -12.83 10.45 -8.10
C THR A 23 -12.30 9.75 -6.86
N VAL A 24 -11.23 10.29 -6.30
CA VAL A 24 -10.72 9.88 -4.99
C VAL A 24 -10.99 11.00 -4.01
N THR A 25 -11.71 10.69 -2.93
CA THR A 25 -11.95 11.61 -1.83
C THR A 25 -11.15 11.15 -0.62
N ASP A 26 -10.18 11.95 -0.23
CA ASP A 26 -9.33 11.71 0.92
C ASP A 26 -9.73 12.64 2.07
N THR A 27 -9.90 12.08 3.25
CA THR A 27 -10.11 12.84 4.48
C THR A 27 -9.00 12.48 5.47
N TYR A 28 -8.34 13.50 5.99
CA TYR A 28 -7.32 13.39 7.02
C TYR A 28 -7.86 14.07 8.28
N GLN A 29 -8.12 13.31 9.32
CA GLN A 29 -8.73 13.80 10.55
C GLN A 29 -7.79 13.56 11.73
N GLY A 30 -7.43 14.63 12.44
CA GLY A 30 -6.70 14.54 13.70
C GLY A 30 -7.57 13.89 14.77
N THR A 31 -7.01 12.94 15.50
CA THR A 31 -7.62 12.25 16.65
C THR A 31 -6.62 12.21 17.79
N GLU A 32 -7.05 11.83 18.98
CA GLU A 32 -6.17 11.65 20.14
C GLU A 32 -5.11 10.55 19.90
N ARG A 33 -5.40 9.60 19.00
CA ARG A 33 -4.51 8.46 18.67
C ARG A 33 -3.60 8.73 17.48
N GLY A 34 -3.76 9.83 16.74
CA GLY A 34 -3.03 10.13 15.52
C GLY A 34 -3.94 10.69 14.42
N VAL A 35 -3.59 10.49 13.17
CA VAL A 35 -4.36 10.96 12.01
C VAL A 35 -5.15 9.81 11.42
N LEU A 36 -6.48 9.89 11.46
CA LEU A 36 -7.35 8.97 10.72
C LEU A 36 -7.37 9.38 9.24
N VAL A 37 -6.96 8.46 8.40
CA VAL A 37 -7.01 8.59 6.93
C VAL A 37 -8.20 7.77 6.42
N THR A 38 -9.12 8.44 5.73
CA THR A 38 -10.22 7.80 5.01
C THR A 38 -10.09 8.15 3.53
N SER A 39 -10.01 7.15 2.68
CA SER A 39 -9.90 7.32 1.24
C SER A 39 -11.03 6.57 0.55
N VAL A 40 -11.81 7.26 -0.27
CA VAL A 40 -12.94 6.68 -1.02
C VAL A 40 -12.68 6.80 -2.50
N LEU A 41 -12.69 5.66 -3.20
CA LEU A 41 -12.58 5.57 -4.66
C LEU A 41 -13.97 5.41 -5.26
N HIS A 42 -14.37 6.37 -6.08
CA HIS A 42 -15.62 6.39 -6.81
C HIS A 42 -15.37 6.35 -8.32
N ARG A 43 -16.10 5.48 -9.04
CA ARG A 43 -16.07 5.43 -10.50
C ARG A 43 -17.10 6.38 -11.09
N VAL A 44 -16.64 7.35 -11.88
CA VAL A 44 -17.53 8.29 -12.57
C VAL A 44 -18.00 7.71 -13.91
N SER A 45 -17.07 7.15 -14.70
CA SER A 45 -17.37 6.54 -16.01
C SER A 45 -16.26 5.60 -16.46
N GLY A 46 -16.53 4.78 -17.49
CA GLY A 46 -15.55 3.89 -18.11
C GLY A 46 -15.43 2.53 -17.46
N GLY A 47 -14.25 1.92 -17.54
CA GLY A 47 -13.98 0.56 -17.06
C GLY A 47 -14.22 0.38 -15.57
N ARG A 48 -14.70 -0.80 -15.22
CA ARG A 48 -14.98 -1.16 -13.81
C ARG A 48 -13.77 -1.74 -13.09
N GLU A 49 -12.83 -2.32 -13.82
CA GLU A 49 -11.68 -3.00 -13.23
C GLU A 49 -10.61 -1.98 -12.82
N VAL A 50 -10.14 -2.09 -11.57
CA VAL A 50 -9.06 -1.29 -10.99
C VAL A 50 -8.06 -2.24 -10.36
N PRO A 51 -6.79 -2.24 -10.80
CA PRO A 51 -5.81 -3.23 -10.33
C PRO A 51 -5.36 -2.98 -8.89
N ARG A 52 -5.39 -1.74 -8.41
CA ARG A 52 -5.03 -1.39 -7.03
C ARG A 52 -5.61 -0.05 -6.61
N PHE A 53 -5.82 0.10 -5.31
CA PHE A 53 -6.24 1.35 -4.69
C PHE A 53 -5.61 1.49 -3.30
N GLY A 54 -4.89 2.57 -3.08
CA GLY A 54 -4.21 2.82 -1.81
C GLY A 54 -3.53 4.17 -1.74
N LYS A 55 -2.74 4.35 -0.68
CA LYS A 55 -1.93 5.54 -0.39
C LYS A 55 -0.46 5.15 -0.26
N CYS A 56 0.41 5.96 -0.83
CA CYS A 56 1.85 5.81 -0.70
C CYS A 56 2.42 6.95 0.15
N PHE A 57 3.22 6.59 1.14
CA PHE A 57 3.95 7.49 2.02
C PHE A 57 5.44 7.34 1.77
N ARG A 58 6.13 8.46 1.62
CA ARG A 58 7.59 8.48 1.53
C ARG A 58 8.17 8.81 2.90
N LEU A 59 9.03 7.95 3.39
CA LEU A 59 9.87 8.16 4.56
C LEU A 59 11.34 8.31 4.12
N ASP A 60 12.17 8.82 5.01
CA ASP A 60 13.61 8.84 4.80
C ASP A 60 14.17 7.41 4.69
N ALA A 61 15.27 7.24 3.97
CA ALA A 61 15.92 5.94 3.80
C ALA A 61 16.45 5.34 5.11
N ALA A 62 16.61 6.15 6.17
CA ALA A 62 16.96 5.67 7.50
C ALA A 62 15.87 4.80 8.14
N PHE A 63 14.61 4.95 7.72
CA PHE A 63 13.50 4.09 8.16
C PHE A 63 13.61 2.72 7.48
N ASP A 64 14.35 1.79 8.09
CA ASP A 64 14.69 0.49 7.50
C ASP A 64 14.13 -0.72 8.24
N ALA A 65 13.84 -0.60 9.52
CA ALA A 65 13.24 -1.68 10.30
C ALA A 65 11.73 -1.71 10.09
N VAL A 66 11.21 -2.86 9.69
CA VAL A 66 9.79 -3.10 9.40
C VAL A 66 9.24 -4.09 10.39
N HIS A 67 8.11 -3.78 10.99
CA HIS A 67 7.28 -4.68 11.77
C HIS A 67 5.86 -4.68 11.21
N TYR A 68 5.26 -5.86 11.01
CA TYR A 68 3.85 -5.92 10.62
C TYR A 68 3.16 -7.19 11.16
N LEU A 69 1.82 -7.11 11.29
CA LEU A 69 0.94 -8.24 11.56
C LEU A 69 0.05 -8.47 10.35
N GLY A 70 0.28 -9.55 9.61
CA GLY A 70 -0.40 -9.88 8.36
C GLY A 70 0.09 -11.21 7.80
N ARG A 71 -0.24 -11.51 6.54
CA ARG A 71 0.31 -12.69 5.85
C ARG A 71 1.83 -12.57 5.75
N CYS A 72 2.54 -13.60 6.20
CA CYS A 72 3.99 -13.53 6.44
C CYS A 72 4.87 -13.68 5.19
N GLY A 73 4.29 -13.80 4.00
CA GLY A 73 4.99 -13.89 2.72
C GLY A 73 4.37 -12.98 1.67
N GLU A 74 5.01 -12.87 0.51
CA GLU A 74 4.44 -12.19 -0.63
C GLU A 74 3.10 -12.80 -0.99
N SER A 75 2.05 -11.99 -0.96
CA SER A 75 0.69 -12.47 -1.14
C SER A 75 -0.18 -11.48 -1.90
N TYR A 76 -1.02 -12.02 -2.75
CA TYR A 76 -2.04 -11.34 -3.53
C TYR A 76 -3.37 -12.08 -3.37
N CYS A 77 -4.46 -11.53 -3.85
CA CYS A 77 -5.82 -12.06 -3.67
C CYS A 77 -5.99 -13.53 -4.08
N ASP A 78 -5.21 -14.03 -5.03
CA ASP A 78 -5.29 -15.38 -5.59
C ASP A 78 -4.35 -16.41 -4.92
N MET A 79 -3.45 -15.96 -4.03
CA MET A 79 -2.44 -16.85 -3.43
C MET A 79 -2.23 -16.60 -1.92
N LYS A 80 -2.98 -15.72 -1.31
CA LYS A 80 -2.76 -15.31 0.09
C LYS A 80 -2.89 -16.43 1.12
N ASP A 81 -3.74 -17.40 0.87
CA ASP A 81 -4.04 -18.48 1.81
C ASP A 81 -2.88 -19.47 2.01
N GLN A 82 -1.83 -19.37 1.20
CA GLN A 82 -0.60 -20.14 1.38
C GLN A 82 0.24 -19.67 2.59
N PHE A 83 0.00 -18.46 3.08
CA PHE A 83 0.78 -17.86 4.16
C PHE A 83 -0.07 -17.63 5.41
N PRO A 84 0.39 -18.09 6.60
CA PRO A 84 -0.29 -17.80 7.86
C PRO A 84 -0.17 -16.31 8.21
N ILE A 85 -1.17 -15.81 8.95
CA ILE A 85 -1.11 -14.47 9.54
C ILE A 85 -0.26 -14.56 10.82
N ARG A 86 0.77 -13.72 10.93
CA ARG A 86 1.62 -13.61 12.11
C ARG A 86 2.35 -12.26 12.15
N ALA A 87 2.95 -11.94 13.29
CA ALA A 87 3.88 -10.83 13.41
C ALA A 87 5.20 -11.18 12.68
N VAL A 88 5.73 -10.21 11.95
CA VAL A 88 6.97 -10.33 11.17
C VAL A 88 7.82 -9.08 11.45
N ASP A 89 9.10 -9.31 11.69
CA ASP A 89 10.15 -8.30 11.78
C ASP A 89 11.16 -8.55 10.66
N CYS A 90 11.46 -7.51 9.86
CA CYS A 90 12.41 -7.61 8.75
C CYS A 90 12.98 -6.23 8.37
N ALA A 91 13.89 -6.19 7.42
CA ALA A 91 14.34 -4.95 6.80
C ALA A 91 13.48 -4.60 5.58
N VAL A 92 13.54 -3.33 5.15
CA VAL A 92 12.86 -2.88 3.90
C VAL A 92 13.29 -3.72 2.69
N ALA A 93 14.56 -4.12 2.62
CA ALA A 93 15.08 -4.95 1.55
C ALA A 93 14.42 -6.35 1.48
N ASP A 94 13.96 -6.88 2.61
CA ASP A 94 13.29 -8.20 2.69
C ASP A 94 11.81 -8.13 2.28
N MET A 95 11.30 -6.93 2.06
CA MET A 95 9.91 -6.73 1.63
C MET A 95 9.72 -6.88 0.13
N VAL A 96 10.79 -6.87 -0.67
CA VAL A 96 10.75 -7.03 -2.13
C VAL A 96 11.40 -8.33 -2.54
N GLU A 97 10.90 -8.96 -3.62
CA GLU A 97 11.48 -10.18 -4.14
C GLU A 97 12.71 -9.89 -5.01
N PRO A 98 13.79 -10.68 -4.88
CA PRO A 98 15.05 -10.46 -5.60
C PRO A 98 14.96 -10.94 -7.07
N ASN A 99 14.10 -10.33 -7.85
CA ASN A 99 13.94 -10.67 -9.27
C ASN A 99 15.15 -10.24 -10.09
N LEU A 100 15.57 -11.05 -11.08
CA LEU A 100 16.67 -10.71 -12.02
C LEU A 100 16.37 -9.41 -12.78
N ARG A 101 15.14 -9.25 -13.21
CA ARG A 101 14.60 -8.00 -13.72
C ARG A 101 13.62 -7.46 -12.69
N PRO A 102 13.88 -6.27 -12.10
CA PRO A 102 12.99 -5.67 -11.13
C PRO A 102 11.57 -5.52 -11.67
N GLN A 103 10.60 -5.94 -10.88
CA GLN A 103 9.18 -5.89 -11.20
C GLN A 103 8.36 -5.73 -9.93
N GLU A 104 7.06 -5.49 -10.09
CA GLU A 104 6.13 -5.41 -8.96
C GLU A 104 6.23 -6.67 -8.09
N SER A 105 6.47 -6.49 -6.81
CA SER A 105 6.57 -7.55 -5.83
C SER A 105 6.37 -7.04 -4.40
N GLY A 106 6.36 -7.94 -3.45
CA GLY A 106 6.44 -7.62 -2.04
C GLY A 106 5.12 -7.21 -1.38
N ASN A 107 3.97 -7.41 -2.01
CA ASN A 107 2.69 -7.17 -1.37
C ASN A 107 2.45 -8.14 -0.21
N ARG A 108 1.85 -7.66 0.88
CA ARG A 108 1.42 -8.44 2.05
C ARG A 108 -0.05 -8.20 2.29
N THR A 109 -0.86 -9.24 2.27
CA THR A 109 -2.31 -9.13 2.48
C THR A 109 -2.71 -9.32 3.94
N ASP A 110 -3.96 -8.97 4.26
CA ASP A 110 -4.58 -9.15 5.58
C ASP A 110 -3.79 -8.47 6.72
N CYS A 111 -3.13 -7.34 6.44
CA CYS A 111 -2.39 -6.60 7.44
C CYS A 111 -3.30 -5.76 8.34
N THR A 112 -3.11 -5.87 9.66
CA THR A 112 -3.87 -5.07 10.64
C THR A 112 -3.04 -3.97 11.27
N VAL A 113 -1.72 -4.14 11.30
CA VAL A 113 -0.78 -3.12 11.75
C VAL A 113 0.53 -3.26 10.95
N ALA A 114 1.15 -2.12 10.66
CA ALA A 114 2.51 -2.04 10.15
C ALA A 114 3.23 -0.88 10.82
N ALA A 115 4.51 -1.03 11.09
CA ALA A 115 5.37 0.03 11.59
C ALA A 115 6.69 0.03 10.84
N VAL A 116 7.23 1.21 10.57
CA VAL A 116 8.55 1.38 9.97
C VAL A 116 9.36 2.32 10.85
N SER A 117 10.57 1.92 11.21
CA SER A 117 11.41 2.60 12.20
C SER A 117 12.80 2.91 11.69
N ASP A 118 13.38 4.02 12.20
CA ASP A 118 14.80 4.39 12.06
C ASP A 118 15.63 4.05 13.32
N GLY A 119 15.04 3.31 14.27
CA GLY A 119 15.62 2.95 15.55
C GLY A 119 15.44 4.00 16.65
N LYS A 120 14.81 5.14 16.35
CA LYS A 120 14.47 6.20 17.32
C LYS A 120 12.98 6.52 17.27
N THR A 121 12.46 6.62 16.09
CA THR A 121 11.08 6.97 15.78
C THR A 121 10.49 5.89 14.91
N ARG A 122 9.23 5.58 15.11
CA ARG A 122 8.47 4.70 14.22
C ARG A 122 7.20 5.37 13.71
N VAL A 123 6.90 5.13 12.45
CA VAL A 123 5.64 5.48 11.82
C VAL A 123 4.76 4.24 11.78
N VAL A 124 3.62 4.31 12.43
CA VAL A 124 2.69 3.17 12.58
C VAL A 124 1.44 3.41 11.75
N PHE A 125 1.04 2.39 11.01
CA PHE A 125 -0.21 2.30 10.25
C PHE A 125 -1.07 1.21 10.89
N GLU A 126 -2.27 1.55 11.32
CA GLU A 126 -3.20 0.62 11.98
C GLU A 126 -4.52 0.58 11.21
N ALA A 127 -4.99 -0.61 10.88
CA ALA A 127 -6.23 -0.82 10.16
C ALA A 127 -7.45 -0.35 10.97
N VAL A 128 -8.41 0.25 10.28
CA VAL A 128 -9.69 0.65 10.86
C VAL A 128 -10.81 -0.02 10.06
N GLY A 129 -11.60 -0.84 10.73
CA GLY A 129 -12.70 -1.59 10.13
C GLY A 129 -12.25 -2.88 9.42
N HIS A 130 -11.38 -2.78 8.42
CA HIS A 130 -10.91 -3.92 7.63
C HIS A 130 -9.39 -3.93 7.55
N PRO A 131 -8.75 -5.10 7.47
CA PRO A 131 -7.33 -5.22 7.14
C PRO A 131 -7.00 -4.51 5.84
N PHE A 132 -5.76 -4.05 5.71
CA PHE A 132 -5.22 -3.46 4.50
C PHE A 132 -4.17 -4.37 3.86
N GLU A 133 -3.81 -4.07 2.62
CA GLU A 133 -2.63 -4.64 1.98
C GLU A 133 -1.45 -3.68 2.10
N LEU A 134 -0.28 -4.24 2.33
CA LEU A 134 0.95 -3.52 2.63
C LEU A 134 2.00 -3.78 1.55
N GLY A 135 2.56 -2.72 0.98
CA GLY A 135 3.78 -2.77 0.20
C GLY A 135 4.82 -1.83 0.78
N ILE A 136 6.07 -2.28 0.92
CA ILE A 136 7.16 -1.41 1.34
C ILE A 136 8.32 -1.63 0.37
N LYS A 137 8.80 -0.53 -0.25
CA LYS A 137 9.86 -0.57 -1.27
C LYS A 137 10.93 0.48 -0.99
N PRO A 138 12.20 0.22 -1.38
CA PRO A 138 13.27 1.20 -1.25
C PRO A 138 13.27 2.25 -2.38
N TYR A 139 12.37 2.16 -3.33
CA TYR A 139 12.23 3.01 -4.52
C TYR A 139 10.76 3.20 -4.90
N THR A 140 10.50 4.16 -5.79
CA THR A 140 9.16 4.41 -6.35
C THR A 140 8.80 3.43 -7.44
N ASP A 141 7.49 3.26 -7.72
CA ASP A 141 7.02 2.49 -8.89
C ASP A 141 7.55 3.05 -10.22
N ARG A 142 7.80 4.36 -10.30
CA ARG A 142 8.35 5.00 -11.50
C ARG A 142 9.81 4.60 -11.71
N GLU A 143 10.60 4.56 -10.64
CA GLU A 143 11.98 4.09 -10.68
C GLU A 143 12.01 2.60 -11.04
N LEU A 144 11.15 1.78 -10.41
CA LEU A 144 11.01 0.37 -10.72
C LEU A 144 10.75 0.12 -12.20
N LEU A 145 9.85 0.87 -12.84
CA LEU A 145 9.55 0.75 -14.27
C LEU A 145 10.75 1.10 -15.18
N ALA A 146 11.69 1.90 -14.71
CA ALA A 146 12.88 2.28 -15.45
C ALA A 146 14.03 1.25 -15.33
N MET A 147 14.01 0.41 -14.30
CA MET A 147 15.04 -0.61 -14.03
C MET A 147 14.98 -1.73 -15.06
N LYS A 148 16.14 -2.16 -15.53
CA LYS A 148 16.28 -3.29 -16.48
C LYS A 148 16.95 -4.48 -15.83
N HIS A 149 17.82 -4.24 -14.86
CA HIS A 149 18.63 -5.22 -14.16
C HIS A 149 18.56 -4.96 -12.66
N ARG A 150 18.81 -6.00 -11.87
CA ARG A 150 18.84 -5.90 -10.41
C ARG A 150 19.89 -4.88 -9.91
N GLU A 151 20.97 -4.73 -10.62
CA GLU A 151 22.05 -3.78 -10.33
C GLU A 151 21.62 -2.31 -10.48
N ASP A 152 20.47 -2.06 -11.13
CA ASP A 152 19.87 -0.71 -11.25
C ASP A 152 19.12 -0.30 -9.98
N GLU A 153 18.88 -1.22 -9.04
CA GLU A 153 18.17 -0.95 -7.80
C GLU A 153 18.97 0.03 -6.94
N THR A 154 18.36 1.17 -6.68
CA THR A 154 18.94 2.22 -5.85
C THR A 154 17.92 2.63 -4.80
N ARG A 155 18.34 2.65 -3.54
CA ARG A 155 17.48 3.11 -2.45
C ARG A 155 17.37 4.64 -2.47
N THR A 156 16.19 5.16 -2.76
CA THR A 156 15.88 6.60 -2.79
C THR A 156 15.04 7.07 -1.61
N GLY A 157 14.59 6.14 -0.79
CA GLY A 157 13.75 6.37 0.39
C GLY A 157 13.19 5.07 0.94
N THR A 158 12.17 5.18 1.75
CA THR A 158 11.29 4.08 2.14
C THR A 158 9.87 4.46 1.77
N TYR A 159 9.29 3.72 0.84
CA TYR A 159 7.96 3.99 0.28
C TYR A 159 6.98 2.96 0.82
N VAL A 160 6.14 3.40 1.76
CA VAL A 160 5.11 2.56 2.40
C VAL A 160 3.80 2.76 1.67
N THR A 161 3.25 1.69 1.13
CA THR A 161 1.96 1.69 0.45
C THR A 161 0.94 0.94 1.30
N VAL A 162 -0.10 1.64 1.75
CA VAL A 162 -1.26 1.09 2.46
C VAL A 162 -2.41 1.04 1.47
N GLN A 163 -2.95 -0.14 1.19
CA GLN A 163 -3.90 -0.36 0.10
C GLN A 163 -5.17 -1.06 0.59
N ALA A 164 -6.31 -0.69 -0.01
CA ALA A 164 -7.54 -1.45 0.16
C ALA A 164 -7.45 -2.80 -0.54
N PHE A 165 -6.75 -2.81 -1.68
CA PHE A 165 -6.49 -4.01 -2.47
C PHE A 165 -5.37 -3.78 -3.48
N GLN A 166 -4.68 -4.87 -3.82
CA GLN A 166 -3.78 -4.99 -4.96
C GLN A 166 -4.02 -6.32 -5.67
N GLN A 167 -4.38 -6.26 -6.93
CA GLN A 167 -4.61 -7.44 -7.74
C GLN A 167 -3.32 -8.23 -8.01
N GLY A 168 -2.19 -7.53 -8.07
CA GLY A 168 -0.89 -8.13 -8.41
C GLY A 168 -0.83 -8.65 -9.83
N ILE A 169 0.10 -9.56 -10.06
CA ILE A 169 0.27 -10.27 -11.33
C ILE A 169 -0.22 -11.72 -11.24
N GLY A 170 -0.30 -12.28 -10.02
CA GLY A 170 -0.89 -13.58 -9.70
C GLY A 170 -0.87 -14.60 -10.83
N THR A 171 -2.05 -15.09 -11.19
CA THR A 171 -2.26 -16.03 -12.30
C THR A 171 -1.90 -15.47 -13.68
N GLY A 172 -1.71 -14.16 -13.83
CA GLY A 172 -1.35 -13.48 -15.08
C GLY A 172 0.15 -13.31 -15.33
N ALA A 173 1.01 -13.86 -14.49
CA ALA A 173 2.46 -13.62 -14.53
C ALA A 173 3.14 -13.98 -15.86
N CYS A 174 2.63 -14.98 -16.58
CA CYS A 174 3.24 -15.50 -17.82
C CYS A 174 2.27 -15.52 -19.01
N GLY A 175 1.43 -14.53 -19.18
CA GLY A 175 0.56 -14.46 -20.35
C GLY A 175 -0.85 -13.95 -20.06
N PRO A 176 -1.87 -14.80 -19.85
CA PRO A 176 -3.24 -14.35 -19.61
C PRO A 176 -3.32 -13.44 -18.39
N GLY A 177 -4.21 -12.45 -18.42
CA GLY A 177 -4.47 -11.59 -17.26
C GLY A 177 -4.97 -12.38 -16.05
N VAL A 178 -4.96 -11.75 -14.88
CA VAL A 178 -5.48 -12.34 -13.63
C VAL A 178 -6.90 -12.88 -13.85
N MET A 179 -7.18 -14.04 -13.30
CA MET A 179 -8.48 -14.72 -13.46
C MET A 179 -9.63 -13.81 -12.98
N PRO A 180 -10.80 -13.86 -13.65
CA PRO A 180 -11.91 -12.91 -13.42
C PRO A 180 -12.39 -12.82 -11.98
N GLU A 181 -12.37 -13.93 -11.22
CA GLU A 181 -12.77 -14.03 -9.82
C GLU A 181 -11.84 -13.25 -8.87
N TYR A 182 -10.58 -13.00 -9.27
CA TYR A 182 -9.59 -12.25 -8.49
C TYR A 182 -9.45 -10.79 -8.92
N ARG A 183 -10.30 -10.31 -9.84
CA ARG A 183 -10.26 -8.93 -10.31
C ARG A 183 -11.17 -8.05 -9.47
N TYR A 184 -10.62 -6.91 -9.06
CA TYR A 184 -11.39 -5.92 -8.31
C TYR A 184 -12.24 -5.07 -9.25
N LYS A 185 -13.56 -5.08 -9.02
CA LYS A 185 -14.55 -4.38 -9.85
C LYS A 185 -15.21 -3.27 -9.04
N LEU A 186 -15.23 -2.07 -9.59
CA LEU A 186 -15.91 -0.90 -9.04
C LEU A 186 -17.41 -0.94 -9.37
N ASP A 187 -18.12 -1.88 -8.82
CA ASP A 187 -19.61 -1.94 -8.85
C ASP A 187 -20.21 -1.05 -7.75
N SER A 188 -19.44 -0.76 -6.71
CA SER A 188 -19.68 0.22 -5.65
C SER A 188 -18.39 0.96 -5.31
N ASP A 189 -18.46 1.96 -4.45
CA ASP A 189 -17.29 2.67 -3.94
C ASP A 189 -16.44 1.76 -3.07
N TYR A 190 -15.11 1.91 -3.16
CA TYR A 190 -14.17 1.30 -2.23
C TYR A 190 -13.72 2.30 -1.19
N THR A 191 -13.74 1.90 0.07
CA THR A 191 -13.26 2.71 1.19
C THR A 191 -12.05 2.04 1.83
N LEU A 192 -10.98 2.82 2.00
CA LEU A 192 -9.80 2.46 2.76
C LEU A 192 -9.74 3.36 4.00
N GLN A 193 -9.63 2.76 5.19
CA GLN A 193 -9.45 3.51 6.44
C GLN A 193 -8.29 2.94 7.24
N PHE A 194 -7.45 3.82 7.74
CA PHE A 194 -6.36 3.45 8.65
C PHE A 194 -5.95 4.66 9.49
N LEU A 195 -5.38 4.40 10.64
CA LEU A 195 -4.79 5.39 11.52
C LEU A 195 -3.28 5.46 11.26
N VAL A 196 -2.76 6.68 11.15
CA VAL A 196 -1.31 6.93 11.10
C VAL A 196 -0.89 7.63 12.38
N ARG A 197 0.16 7.13 13.02
CA ARG A 197 0.76 7.78 14.18
C ARG A 197 2.28 7.71 14.15
N ILE A 198 2.90 8.66 14.80
CA ILE A 198 4.36 8.72 14.98
C ILE A 198 4.61 8.52 16.46
N GLU A 199 5.49 7.59 16.79
CA GLU A 199 5.83 7.19 18.15
C GLU A 199 7.34 7.13 18.31
N ASP A 200 7.82 7.31 19.54
CA ASP A 200 9.19 6.97 19.89
C ASP A 200 9.37 5.44 19.81
N GLU A 201 10.54 4.99 19.37
CA GLU A 201 10.85 3.57 19.37
C GLU A 201 10.89 3.07 20.83
N PRO A 202 10.15 1.98 21.18
CA PRO A 202 10.22 1.44 22.52
C PRO A 202 11.65 1.04 22.88
N ALA A 203 12.07 1.36 24.10
CA ALA A 203 13.34 0.84 24.63
C ALA A 203 13.30 -0.69 24.59
N ARG A 204 14.33 -1.31 23.99
CA ARG A 204 14.49 -2.77 23.93
C ARG A 204 14.89 -3.33 25.29
#